data_b6304d893cdc51013d0e669c4d284c85
#
_entry.id   b6304d893cdc51013d0e669c4d284c85
#
_cell.length_a   1.000
_cell.length_b   1.000
_cell.length_c   1.000
_cell.angle_alpha   90.00
_cell.angle_beta   90.00
_cell.angle_gamma   90.00
#
_symmetry.space_group_name_H-M   'P 1'
#
loop_
_entity.id
_entity.type
_entity.pdbx_description
1 polymer ?
#
loop_
_entity_poly.entity_id
_entity_poly.type
_entity_poly.pdbx_seq_one_letter_code
_entity_poly.pdbx_strand_id
1 'polypeptide(L)'
;AEKTDKGTLYTSRYGSLLIQNYPWRLVLKDADGRLLTQTRCWSDNDSTQVKVPPFSFIKRGSDNSRSINPVFSLAPNEKIYGCGESATALNKAGQKVNLFVTDPQGPETPDMYKPIPFFFSNRGYGMFMHTSAPVTCDFGRSYIGATKLFMADEAMDIFIFLGSPKEMLSEYTALVGRPEMPPLWSFGTWMSRITYFSEAEGRDVARKLRENKIPSDVIHLSLI
;
A
#
# COMPACT_ATOMS: atom_id res chain seq x y z
N ALA A 1 8.56 1.39 25.45
CA ALA A 1 7.24 2.02 25.66
C ALA A 1 7.22 2.65 27.04
N GLU A 2 6.72 3.87 27.13
CA GLU A 2 6.63 4.64 28.37
C GLU A 2 5.17 5.08 28.58
N LYS A 3 4.68 4.95 29.81
CA LYS A 3 3.37 5.48 30.20
C LYS A 3 3.51 6.96 30.53
N THR A 4 2.70 7.79 29.93
CA THR A 4 2.62 9.23 30.17
C THR A 4 1.22 9.59 30.69
N ASP A 5 1.03 10.80 31.17
CA ASP A 5 -0.27 11.35 31.56
C ASP A 5 -1.28 11.38 30.37
N LYS A 6 -0.78 11.42 29.12
CA LYS A 6 -1.61 11.45 27.91
C LYS A 6 -1.89 10.07 27.31
N GLY A 7 -1.13 9.04 27.67
CA GLY A 7 -1.26 7.70 27.09
C GLY A 7 0.05 6.93 27.10
N THR A 8 0.24 6.06 26.11
CA THR A 8 1.47 5.27 25.96
C THR A 8 2.31 5.79 24.79
N LEU A 9 3.56 6.14 25.08
CA LEU A 9 4.53 6.62 24.11
C LEU A 9 5.51 5.51 23.74
N TYR A 10 5.63 5.25 22.45
CA TYR A 10 6.66 4.38 21.86
C TYR A 10 7.67 5.26 21.13
N THR A 11 8.96 5.04 21.38
CA THR A 11 10.06 5.82 20.78
C THR A 11 11.03 4.91 20.04
N SER A 12 11.55 5.41 18.93
CA SER A 12 12.63 4.83 18.17
C SER A 12 13.62 5.92 17.74
N ARG A 13 14.73 5.55 17.11
CA ARG A 13 15.68 6.51 16.53
C ARG A 13 15.07 7.36 15.40
N TYR A 14 13.98 6.92 14.80
CA TYR A 14 13.33 7.59 13.66
C TYR A 14 12.14 8.46 14.06
N GLY A 15 11.68 8.35 15.31
CA GLY A 15 10.53 9.11 15.77
C GLY A 15 9.74 8.39 16.84
N SER A 16 8.49 8.79 16.99
CA SER A 16 7.63 8.30 18.05
C SER A 16 6.19 8.07 17.62
N LEU A 17 5.53 7.13 18.30
CA LEU A 17 4.10 6.88 18.25
C LEU A 17 3.52 7.08 19.66
N LEU A 18 2.62 8.05 19.81
CA LEU A 18 1.81 8.21 21.00
C LEU A 18 0.42 7.60 20.75
N ILE A 19 0.06 6.62 21.58
CA ILE A 19 -1.32 6.14 21.71
C ILE A 19 -1.97 6.98 22.82
N GLN A 20 -2.67 8.03 22.43
CA GLN A 20 -3.32 8.96 23.35
C GLN A 20 -4.66 8.39 23.84
N ASN A 21 -4.93 8.50 25.15
CA ASN A 21 -6.13 7.94 25.74
C ASN A 21 -7.37 8.81 25.55
N TYR A 22 -7.22 10.14 25.74
CA TYR A 22 -8.34 11.06 25.61
C TYR A 22 -7.93 12.44 25.04
N PRO A 23 -8.61 12.92 23.99
CA PRO A 23 -9.43 12.11 23.08
C PRO A 23 -8.57 11.03 22.45
N TRP A 24 -9.12 9.84 22.23
CA TRP A 24 -8.32 8.74 21.70
C TRP A 24 -7.76 9.07 20.31
N ARG A 25 -6.46 8.90 20.14
CA ARG A 25 -5.77 9.08 18.84
C ARG A 25 -4.42 8.39 18.81
N LEU A 26 -3.98 8.07 17.61
CA LEU A 26 -2.60 7.74 17.30
C LEU A 26 -1.92 8.99 16.77
N VAL A 27 -0.75 9.35 17.30
CA VAL A 27 0.03 10.52 16.87
C VAL A 27 1.43 10.06 16.51
N LEU A 28 1.82 10.23 15.25
CA LEU A 28 3.14 9.88 14.74
C LEU A 28 3.97 11.16 14.57
N LYS A 29 5.17 11.15 15.12
CA LYS A 29 6.14 12.24 14.99
C LYS A 29 7.49 11.70 14.53
N ASP A 30 8.25 12.52 13.80
CA ASP A 30 9.65 12.22 13.47
C ASP A 30 10.58 12.39 14.70
N ALA A 31 11.88 12.16 14.48
CA ALA A 31 12.89 12.28 15.52
C ALA A 31 13.04 13.71 16.09
N ASP A 32 12.70 14.72 15.28
CA ASP A 32 12.72 16.14 15.67
C ASP A 32 11.42 16.59 16.36
N GLY A 33 10.47 15.67 16.57
CA GLY A 33 9.18 15.93 17.19
C GLY A 33 8.14 16.59 16.27
N ARG A 34 8.42 16.71 14.95
CA ARG A 34 7.47 17.21 13.98
C ARG A 34 6.36 16.20 13.72
N LEU A 35 5.12 16.67 13.68
CA LEU A 35 3.97 15.82 13.39
C LEU A 35 4.04 15.30 11.93
N LEU A 36 4.05 13.98 11.77
CA LEU A 36 3.97 13.29 10.47
C LEU A 36 2.53 13.08 10.05
N THR A 37 1.78 12.35 10.87
CA THR A 37 0.34 12.14 10.72
C THR A 37 -0.26 11.79 12.08
N GLN A 38 -1.58 11.85 12.17
CA GLN A 38 -2.34 11.39 13.33
C GLN A 38 -3.72 10.92 12.90
N THR A 39 -4.35 10.06 13.70
CA THR A 39 -5.76 9.78 13.48
C THR A 39 -6.59 11.04 13.71
N ARG A 40 -7.56 11.27 12.85
CA ARG A 40 -8.49 12.38 13.05
C ARG A 40 -9.36 12.08 14.27
N CYS A 41 -9.56 13.07 15.10
CA CYS A 41 -10.45 12.94 16.22
C CYS A 41 -11.49 14.08 16.19
N TRP A 42 -12.63 13.78 16.79
CA TRP A 42 -13.63 14.80 17.07
C TRP A 42 -13.08 15.80 18.07
N SER A 43 -13.11 17.08 17.75
CA SER A 43 -12.86 18.17 18.68
C SER A 43 -14.14 18.99 18.82
N ASP A 44 -14.66 19.11 20.01
CA ASP A 44 -15.86 19.90 20.30
C ASP A 44 -15.69 21.40 20.02
N ASN A 45 -14.42 21.85 19.97
CA ASN A 45 -14.08 23.26 19.78
C ASN A 45 -13.90 23.67 18.32
N ASP A 46 -13.98 22.75 17.36
CA ASP A 46 -13.81 23.06 15.95
C ASP A 46 -15.14 22.95 15.20
N SER A 47 -15.88 24.06 15.19
CA SER A 47 -17.19 24.15 14.51
C SER A 47 -17.10 24.11 12.99
N THR A 48 -15.91 24.24 12.41
CA THR A 48 -15.68 24.35 10.96
C THR A 48 -15.24 23.05 10.30
N GLN A 49 -14.80 22.06 11.08
CA GLN A 49 -14.33 20.79 10.52
C GLN A 49 -15.41 19.72 10.53
N VAL A 50 -15.47 19.00 9.42
CA VAL A 50 -16.28 17.79 9.35
C VAL A 50 -15.78 16.77 10.36
N LYS A 51 -16.68 16.38 11.23
CA LYS A 51 -16.43 15.49 12.35
C LYS A 51 -16.28 14.06 11.83
N VAL A 52 -15.05 13.59 11.67
CA VAL A 52 -14.74 12.22 11.27
C VAL A 52 -14.17 11.48 12.48
N PRO A 53 -14.78 10.36 12.91
CA PRO A 53 -14.21 9.57 13.99
C PRO A 53 -12.86 9.00 13.56
N PRO A 54 -11.89 8.85 14.50
CA PRO A 54 -10.57 8.29 14.21
C PRO A 54 -10.66 6.85 13.69
N PHE A 55 -11.65 6.12 14.17
CA PHE A 55 -12.05 4.79 13.71
C PHE A 55 -13.56 4.73 13.60
N SER A 56 -14.04 4.05 12.57
CA SER A 56 -15.44 3.69 12.43
C SER A 56 -15.59 2.21 12.09
N PHE A 57 -16.64 1.60 12.62
CA PHE A 57 -17.06 0.27 12.24
C PHE A 57 -18.29 0.38 11.38
N ILE A 58 -18.28 -0.34 10.26
CA ILE A 58 -19.41 -0.40 9.34
C ILE A 58 -19.96 -1.81 9.41
N LYS A 59 -21.23 -1.95 9.76
CA LYS A 59 -21.95 -3.22 9.73
C LYS A 59 -22.85 -3.25 8.50
N ARG A 60 -22.67 -4.26 7.65
CA ARG A 60 -23.55 -4.49 6.52
C ARG A 60 -24.83 -5.18 6.98
N GLY A 61 -25.99 -4.66 6.58
CA GLY A 61 -27.30 -5.19 7.01
C GLY A 61 -27.67 -6.53 6.37
N SER A 62 -27.12 -6.85 5.19
CA SER A 62 -27.49 -8.07 4.44
C SER A 62 -26.89 -9.36 5.00
N ASP A 63 -25.66 -9.32 5.51
CA ASP A 63 -24.90 -10.48 5.95
C ASP A 63 -24.25 -10.30 7.34
N ASN A 64 -24.53 -9.17 7.99
CA ASN A 64 -23.90 -8.76 9.26
C ASN A 64 -22.38 -8.64 9.23
N SER A 65 -21.74 -8.69 8.05
CA SER A 65 -20.31 -8.48 7.94
C SER A 65 -19.91 -7.10 8.49
N ARG A 66 -18.73 -7.04 9.07
CA ARG A 66 -18.20 -5.81 9.65
C ARG A 66 -16.95 -5.38 8.89
N SER A 67 -16.72 -4.09 8.87
CA SER A 67 -15.53 -3.48 8.28
C SER A 67 -15.01 -2.40 9.19
N ILE A 68 -13.71 -2.21 9.21
CA ILE A 68 -13.07 -1.16 9.99
C ILE A 68 -12.50 -0.08 9.06
N ASN A 69 -12.61 1.17 9.48
CA ASN A 69 -12.19 2.31 8.68
C ASN A 69 -11.46 3.33 9.56
N PRO A 70 -10.13 3.18 9.78
CA PRO A 70 -9.31 4.23 10.38
C PRO A 70 -9.15 5.41 9.45
N VAL A 71 -9.07 6.61 10.04
CA VAL A 71 -8.92 7.86 9.32
C VAL A 71 -7.74 8.64 9.89
N PHE A 72 -6.73 8.87 9.05
CA PHE A 72 -5.54 9.65 9.36
C PHE A 72 -5.59 11.03 8.70
N SER A 73 -4.83 11.97 9.22
CA SER A 73 -4.64 13.26 8.57
C SER A 73 -3.73 13.11 7.35
N LEU A 74 -4.07 13.80 6.27
CA LEU A 74 -3.25 13.98 5.08
C LEU A 74 -2.86 15.47 5.00
N ALA A 75 -1.57 15.75 5.05
CA ALA A 75 -1.09 17.14 5.04
C ALA A 75 -1.19 17.75 3.63
N PRO A 76 -1.28 19.08 3.51
CA PRO A 76 -1.16 19.75 2.22
C PRO A 76 0.16 19.39 1.52
N ASN A 77 0.11 19.14 0.20
CA ASN A 77 1.26 18.76 -0.64
C ASN A 77 1.95 17.43 -0.23
N GLU A 78 1.35 16.66 0.63
CA GLU A 78 1.83 15.32 0.94
C GLU A 78 1.72 14.40 -0.28
N LYS A 79 2.75 13.60 -0.51
CA LYS A 79 2.82 12.61 -1.60
C LYS A 79 2.83 11.22 -1.01
N ILE A 80 2.01 10.36 -1.56
CA ILE A 80 1.87 8.95 -1.14
C ILE A 80 2.32 8.04 -2.28
N TYR A 81 3.08 7.01 -1.95
CA TYR A 81 3.61 6.04 -2.90
C TYR A 81 3.37 4.61 -2.40
N GLY A 82 3.30 3.64 -3.31
CA GLY A 82 3.09 2.23 -2.98
C GLY A 82 1.77 1.70 -3.52
N CYS A 83 1.09 0.85 -2.75
CA CYS A 83 -0.15 0.17 -3.08
C CYS A 83 -0.04 -0.91 -4.18
N GLY A 84 1.17 -1.35 -4.55
CA GLY A 84 1.38 -2.37 -5.58
C GLY A 84 1.51 -1.78 -6.99
N GLU A 85 1.27 -2.62 -7.99
CA GLU A 85 1.41 -2.28 -9.40
C GLU A 85 0.04 -1.92 -10.00
N SER A 86 -0.15 -0.68 -10.40
CA SER A 86 -1.34 -0.22 -11.11
C SER A 86 -0.98 0.83 -12.15
N ALA A 87 -1.70 0.86 -13.27
CA ALA A 87 -1.54 1.84 -14.35
C ALA A 87 -2.17 3.20 -14.00
N THR A 88 -1.90 3.70 -12.79
CA THR A 88 -2.37 4.99 -12.29
C THR A 88 -1.18 5.88 -11.93
N ALA A 89 -1.43 7.16 -11.61
CA ALA A 89 -0.34 8.06 -11.25
C ALA A 89 0.49 7.52 -10.08
N LEU A 90 1.82 7.69 -10.16
CA LEU A 90 2.77 7.22 -9.15
C LEU A 90 2.48 7.80 -7.77
N ASN A 91 2.21 9.11 -7.70
CA ASN A 91 1.71 9.75 -6.49
C ASN A 91 0.24 9.42 -6.30
N LYS A 92 -0.10 8.71 -5.23
CA LYS A 92 -1.46 8.28 -4.92
C LYS A 92 -2.30 9.35 -4.21
N ALA A 93 -1.72 10.49 -3.81
CA ALA A 93 -2.49 11.60 -3.23
C ALA A 93 -3.58 12.07 -4.22
N GLY A 94 -4.80 12.23 -3.75
CA GLY A 94 -5.98 12.52 -4.56
C GLY A 94 -6.61 11.30 -5.23
N GLN A 95 -6.11 10.09 -5.00
CA GLN A 95 -6.63 8.86 -5.56
C GLN A 95 -7.33 8.00 -4.52
N LYS A 96 -8.21 7.13 -5.00
CA LYS A 96 -8.79 6.02 -4.26
C LYS A 96 -8.30 4.73 -4.90
N VAL A 97 -7.62 3.89 -4.13
CA VAL A 97 -6.98 2.65 -4.60
C VAL A 97 -7.66 1.46 -3.94
N ASN A 98 -8.15 0.54 -4.75
CA ASN A 98 -8.72 -0.71 -4.26
C ASN A 98 -7.65 -1.80 -4.32
N LEU A 99 -7.27 -2.32 -3.17
CA LEU A 99 -6.30 -3.38 -3.03
C LEU A 99 -7.03 -4.72 -2.99
N PHE A 100 -7.32 -5.20 -4.16
CA PHE A 100 -7.92 -6.50 -4.42
C PHE A 100 -7.41 -7.02 -5.76
N VAL A 101 -7.11 -8.32 -5.85
CA VAL A 101 -6.62 -8.92 -7.09
C VAL A 101 -7.77 -8.96 -8.09
N THR A 102 -7.60 -8.26 -9.19
CA THR A 102 -8.57 -8.22 -10.28
C THR A 102 -7.81 -8.30 -11.60
N ASP A 103 -8.35 -9.02 -12.56
CA ASP A 103 -7.77 -9.10 -13.90
C ASP A 103 -7.99 -7.77 -14.65
N PRO A 104 -6.94 -6.97 -14.90
CA PRO A 104 -7.09 -5.69 -15.57
C PRO A 104 -7.39 -5.90 -17.05
N GLN A 105 -8.46 -5.30 -17.53
CA GLN A 105 -8.84 -5.28 -18.93
C GLN A 105 -8.05 -4.17 -19.67
N GLY A 106 -6.72 -4.32 -19.77
CA GLY A 106 -5.82 -3.37 -20.38
C GLY A 106 -5.24 -2.33 -19.39
N PRO A 107 -4.44 -1.35 -19.89
CA PRO A 107 -3.70 -0.42 -19.03
C PRO A 107 -4.53 0.78 -18.53
N GLU A 108 -5.75 0.98 -19.00
CA GLU A 108 -6.59 2.13 -18.66
C GLU A 108 -7.55 1.86 -17.47
N THR A 109 -7.21 0.89 -16.63
CA THR A 109 -8.01 0.51 -15.46
C THR A 109 -7.18 0.65 -14.17
N PRO A 110 -7.81 0.99 -13.03
CA PRO A 110 -7.15 0.95 -11.73
C PRO A 110 -6.95 -0.47 -11.19
N ASP A 111 -7.51 -1.48 -11.85
CA ASP A 111 -7.40 -2.89 -11.45
C ASP A 111 -5.95 -3.38 -11.55
N MET A 112 -5.58 -4.34 -10.73
CA MET A 112 -4.21 -4.81 -10.66
C MET A 112 -4.10 -6.27 -10.24
N TYR A 113 -3.11 -6.97 -10.79
CA TYR A 113 -2.76 -8.33 -10.37
C TYR A 113 -2.00 -8.39 -9.05
N LYS A 114 -1.27 -7.31 -8.69
CA LYS A 114 -0.38 -7.29 -7.53
C LYS A 114 -0.69 -6.12 -6.61
N PRO A 115 -1.85 -6.14 -5.94
CA PRO A 115 -2.10 -5.21 -4.86
C PRO A 115 -1.18 -5.52 -3.69
N ILE A 116 -0.52 -4.49 -3.17
CA ILE A 116 0.32 -4.59 -1.98
C ILE A 116 -0.23 -3.62 -0.94
N PRO A 117 -0.71 -4.09 0.21
CA PRO A 117 -1.32 -3.23 1.22
C PRO A 117 -0.27 -2.47 2.06
N PHE A 118 0.72 -1.90 1.37
CA PHE A 118 1.78 -1.06 1.90
C PHE A 118 1.87 0.23 1.12
N PHE A 119 1.95 1.34 1.84
CA PHE A 119 2.24 2.65 1.27
C PHE A 119 3.18 3.44 2.19
N PHE A 120 3.83 4.44 1.63
CA PHE A 120 4.63 5.39 2.39
C PHE A 120 4.45 6.82 1.90
N SER A 121 4.65 7.75 2.83
CA SER A 121 4.55 9.18 2.62
C SER A 121 5.95 9.81 2.49
N ASN A 122 6.06 10.85 1.64
CA ASN A 122 7.26 11.70 1.61
C ASN A 122 7.52 12.46 2.92
N ARG A 123 6.62 12.35 3.90
CA ARG A 123 6.79 12.93 5.23
C ARG A 123 7.59 12.05 6.19
N GLY A 124 7.95 10.83 5.79
CA GLY A 124 8.80 9.92 6.58
C GLY A 124 8.02 8.90 7.41
N TYR A 125 6.84 8.51 6.99
CA TYR A 125 6.12 7.37 7.55
C TYR A 125 5.57 6.45 6.48
N GLY A 126 5.39 5.19 6.82
CA GLY A 126 4.71 4.18 6.00
C GLY A 126 3.80 3.32 6.84
N MET A 127 2.84 2.68 6.18
CA MET A 127 1.88 1.76 6.81
C MET A 127 1.72 0.51 5.97
N PHE A 128 1.75 -0.63 6.63
CA PHE A 128 1.42 -1.92 6.05
C PHE A 128 0.18 -2.48 6.76
N MET A 129 -0.89 -2.68 6.02
CA MET A 129 -2.11 -3.32 6.52
C MET A 129 -1.94 -4.83 6.36
N HIS A 130 -1.72 -5.52 7.47
CA HIS A 130 -1.51 -6.96 7.49
C HIS A 130 -2.86 -7.68 7.49
N THR A 131 -3.44 -7.79 6.31
CA THR A 131 -4.71 -8.48 6.07
C THR A 131 -4.74 -9.09 4.69
N SER A 132 -5.48 -10.19 4.52
CA SER A 132 -5.84 -10.78 3.24
C SER A 132 -7.23 -10.32 2.74
N ALA A 133 -7.95 -9.56 3.55
CA ALA A 133 -9.23 -8.99 3.16
C ALA A 133 -9.04 -7.82 2.17
N PRO A 134 -10.03 -7.53 1.32
CA PRO A 134 -10.00 -6.35 0.46
C PRO A 134 -9.79 -5.06 1.26
N VAL A 135 -8.89 -4.21 0.79
CA VAL A 135 -8.61 -2.90 1.38
C VAL A 135 -8.87 -1.81 0.35
N THR A 136 -9.52 -0.74 0.77
CA THR A 136 -9.63 0.49 -0.02
C THR A 136 -8.86 1.60 0.69
N CYS A 137 -7.85 2.15 0.00
CA CYS A 137 -7.09 3.32 0.45
C CYS A 137 -7.60 4.57 -0.26
N ASP A 138 -8.16 5.50 0.47
CA ASP A 138 -8.60 6.81 -0.04
C ASP A 138 -7.63 7.89 0.47
N PHE A 139 -6.77 8.36 -0.41
CA PHE A 139 -5.74 9.36 -0.11
C PHE A 139 -6.20 10.77 -0.45
N GLY A 140 -7.28 11.21 0.14
CA GLY A 140 -7.82 12.57 -0.07
C GLY A 140 -8.75 12.72 -1.27
N ARG A 141 -9.17 11.64 -1.91
CA ARG A 141 -10.10 11.68 -3.04
C ARG A 141 -11.51 12.07 -2.62
N SER A 142 -12.05 11.38 -1.62
CA SER A 142 -13.39 11.68 -1.08
C SER A 142 -13.34 12.82 -0.06
N TYR A 143 -12.19 13.08 0.53
CA TYR A 143 -12.04 14.02 1.63
C TYR A 143 -10.64 14.60 1.67
N ILE A 144 -10.49 15.82 1.19
CA ILE A 144 -9.21 16.55 1.21
C ILE A 144 -8.67 16.62 2.66
N GLY A 145 -7.41 16.29 2.85
CA GLY A 145 -6.77 16.29 4.17
C GLY A 145 -7.04 15.04 5.02
N ALA A 146 -7.58 13.97 4.44
CA ALA A 146 -7.75 12.70 5.13
C ALA A 146 -7.32 11.50 4.29
N THR A 147 -6.57 10.59 4.90
CA THR A 147 -6.32 9.23 4.42
C THR A 147 -7.28 8.30 5.15
N LYS A 148 -8.13 7.60 4.39
CA LYS A 148 -9.05 6.60 4.93
C LYS A 148 -8.61 5.21 4.46
N LEU A 149 -8.54 4.27 5.40
CA LEU A 149 -8.16 2.90 5.12
C LEU A 149 -9.35 1.99 5.45
N PHE A 150 -10.19 1.74 4.45
CA PHE A 150 -11.31 0.84 4.63
C PHE A 150 -10.84 -0.59 4.45
N MET A 151 -10.99 -1.41 5.48
CA MET A 151 -10.65 -2.83 5.47
C MET A 151 -11.92 -3.65 5.65
N ALA A 152 -12.14 -4.61 4.76
CA ALA A 152 -13.27 -5.54 4.81
C ALA A 152 -13.02 -6.65 5.86
N ASP A 153 -12.65 -6.25 7.07
CA ASP A 153 -12.30 -7.13 8.20
C ASP A 153 -12.80 -6.54 9.52
N GLU A 154 -13.03 -7.37 10.51
CA GLU A 154 -13.46 -6.97 11.84
C GLU A 154 -12.31 -6.49 12.74
N ALA A 155 -11.09 -6.83 12.38
CA ALA A 155 -9.86 -6.46 13.08
C ALA A 155 -8.93 -5.66 12.18
N MET A 156 -8.05 -4.89 12.79
CA MET A 156 -7.03 -4.11 12.11
C MET A 156 -5.67 -4.46 12.70
N ASP A 157 -4.80 -4.99 11.84
CA ASP A 157 -3.39 -5.18 12.15
C ASP A 157 -2.58 -4.28 11.20
N ILE A 158 -1.91 -3.26 11.77
CA ILE A 158 -1.12 -2.27 11.01
C ILE A 158 0.28 -2.19 11.56
N PHE A 159 1.27 -2.41 10.69
CA PHE A 159 2.66 -2.08 10.96
C PHE A 159 2.95 -0.65 10.51
N ILE A 160 3.58 0.13 11.38
CA ILE A 160 3.94 1.52 11.13
C ILE A 160 5.46 1.61 11.03
N PHE A 161 5.94 2.20 9.94
CA PHE A 161 7.36 2.42 9.67
C PHE A 161 7.65 3.92 9.70
N LEU A 162 8.80 4.29 10.27
CA LEU A 162 9.29 5.66 10.31
C LEU A 162 10.70 5.74 9.72
N GLY A 163 11.01 6.80 8.99
CA GLY A 163 12.32 7.03 8.39
C GLY A 163 12.24 7.45 6.93
N SER A 164 13.37 7.36 6.23
CA SER A 164 13.44 7.59 4.78
C SER A 164 12.76 6.46 4.00
N PRO A 165 12.38 6.67 2.73
CA PRO A 165 11.80 5.61 1.91
C PRO A 165 12.65 4.33 1.83
N LYS A 166 13.98 4.46 1.79
CA LYS A 166 14.89 3.30 1.76
C LYS A 166 14.87 2.52 3.08
N GLU A 167 14.85 3.21 4.21
CA GLU A 167 14.77 2.58 5.52
C GLU A 167 13.42 1.88 5.70
N MET A 168 12.32 2.54 5.37
CA MET A 168 10.99 1.94 5.46
C MET A 168 10.85 0.70 4.58
N LEU A 169 11.37 0.73 3.33
CA LEU A 169 11.37 -0.44 2.45
C LEU A 169 12.27 -1.56 2.98
N SER A 170 13.41 -1.23 3.58
CA SER A 170 14.30 -2.22 4.19
C SER A 170 13.61 -2.94 5.36
N GLU A 171 12.95 -2.19 6.23
CA GLU A 171 12.21 -2.77 7.38
C GLU A 171 10.99 -3.57 6.91
N TYR A 172 10.23 -3.03 5.94
CA TYR A 172 9.10 -3.73 5.35
C TYR A 172 9.52 -5.08 4.73
N THR A 173 10.58 -5.09 3.91
CA THR A 173 11.06 -6.32 3.29
C THR A 173 11.74 -7.28 4.27
N ALA A 174 12.27 -6.78 5.38
CA ALA A 174 12.73 -7.64 6.48
C ALA A 174 11.56 -8.36 7.17
N LEU A 175 10.40 -7.70 7.26
CA LEU A 175 9.19 -8.27 7.86
C LEU A 175 8.51 -9.30 6.95
N VAL A 176 8.32 -8.98 5.66
CA VAL A 176 7.53 -9.80 4.73
C VAL A 176 8.36 -10.76 3.88
N GLY A 177 9.67 -10.68 3.94
CA GLY A 177 10.62 -11.45 3.14
C GLY A 177 11.29 -10.59 2.08
N ARG A 178 12.58 -10.86 1.85
CA ARG A 178 13.38 -10.20 0.82
C ARG A 178 13.43 -11.08 -0.42
N PRO A 179 13.26 -10.51 -1.63
CA PRO A 179 13.45 -11.27 -2.86
C PRO A 179 14.91 -11.65 -3.03
N GLU A 180 15.15 -12.79 -3.64
CA GLU A 180 16.48 -13.14 -4.11
C GLU A 180 16.89 -12.27 -5.31
N MET A 181 18.20 -12.13 -5.50
CA MET A 181 18.74 -11.41 -6.67
C MET A 181 18.44 -12.22 -7.94
N PRO A 182 17.64 -11.71 -8.88
CA PRO A 182 17.35 -12.44 -10.11
C PRO A 182 18.61 -12.55 -10.99
N PRO A 183 18.76 -13.61 -11.77
CA PRO A 183 19.88 -13.78 -12.68
C PRO A 183 19.82 -12.75 -13.82
N LEU A 184 20.98 -12.37 -14.35
CA LEU A 184 21.09 -11.31 -15.36
C LEU A 184 20.22 -11.55 -16.59
N TRP A 185 20.10 -12.81 -17.05
CA TRP A 185 19.29 -13.15 -18.22
C TRP A 185 17.79 -12.83 -18.05
N SER A 186 17.29 -12.76 -16.81
CA SER A 186 15.90 -12.44 -16.56
C SER A 186 15.53 -10.98 -16.89
N PHE A 187 16.51 -10.11 -17.07
CA PHE A 187 16.34 -8.74 -17.56
C PHE A 187 16.44 -8.61 -19.09
N GLY A 188 16.63 -9.72 -19.79
CA GLY A 188 16.69 -9.77 -21.25
C GLY A 188 15.31 -9.78 -21.91
N THR A 189 15.30 -10.12 -23.18
CA THR A 189 14.06 -10.16 -23.96
C THR A 189 13.30 -11.46 -23.73
N TRP A 190 12.07 -11.34 -23.30
CA TRP A 190 11.14 -12.47 -23.13
C TRP A 190 10.23 -12.55 -24.35
N MET A 191 10.35 -13.63 -25.13
CA MET A 191 9.43 -13.94 -26.21
C MET A 191 8.22 -14.67 -25.65
N SER A 192 7.08 -14.03 -25.70
CA SER A 192 5.82 -14.59 -25.22
C SER A 192 4.77 -14.59 -26.35
N ARG A 193 4.02 -15.67 -26.44
CA ARG A 193 2.77 -15.74 -27.21
C ARG A 193 1.78 -16.60 -26.45
N ILE A 194 0.51 -16.39 -26.73
CA ILE A 194 -0.58 -17.05 -25.99
C ILE A 194 -0.43 -18.56 -25.92
N THR A 195 -0.08 -19.22 -27.04
CA THR A 195 0.02 -20.69 -27.07
C THR A 195 1.11 -21.15 -28.02
N TYR A 196 1.86 -22.16 -27.60
CA TYR A 196 2.67 -23.05 -28.41
C TYR A 196 2.03 -24.44 -28.35
N PHE A 197 1.62 -24.99 -29.47
CA PHE A 197 0.86 -26.25 -29.51
C PHE A 197 1.73 -27.50 -29.32
N SER A 198 3.05 -27.35 -29.38
CA SER A 198 3.98 -28.43 -29.15
C SER A 198 5.37 -27.94 -28.72
N GLU A 199 6.16 -28.82 -28.09
CA GLU A 199 7.57 -28.56 -27.79
C GLU A 199 8.35 -28.24 -29.08
N ALA A 200 8.08 -28.98 -30.17
CA ALA A 200 8.74 -28.77 -31.44
C ALA A 200 8.53 -27.34 -31.98
N GLU A 201 7.32 -26.81 -31.85
CA GLU A 201 7.01 -25.43 -32.24
C GLU A 201 7.78 -24.41 -31.37
N GLY A 202 7.78 -24.56 -30.05
CA GLY A 202 8.54 -23.69 -29.14
C GLY A 202 10.04 -23.68 -29.45
N ARG A 203 10.63 -24.87 -29.70
CA ARG A 203 12.02 -25.00 -30.12
C ARG A 203 12.32 -24.37 -31.47
N ASP A 204 11.40 -24.50 -32.43
CA ASP A 204 11.55 -23.91 -33.76
C ASP A 204 11.52 -22.39 -33.68
N VAL A 205 10.64 -21.79 -32.86
CA VAL A 205 10.63 -20.35 -32.62
C VAL A 205 11.95 -19.88 -32.02
N ALA A 206 12.46 -20.59 -31.00
CA ALA A 206 13.77 -20.27 -30.40
C ALA A 206 14.91 -20.31 -31.44
N ARG A 207 14.94 -21.35 -32.28
CA ARG A 207 15.91 -21.49 -33.35
C ARG A 207 15.82 -20.33 -34.36
N LYS A 208 14.62 -20.00 -34.82
CA LYS A 208 14.37 -18.90 -35.78
C LYS A 208 14.76 -17.53 -35.21
N LEU A 209 14.52 -17.26 -33.93
CA LEU A 209 15.00 -16.04 -33.29
C LEU A 209 16.51 -15.93 -33.38
N ARG A 210 17.27 -17.03 -33.10
CA ARG A 210 18.74 -17.06 -33.19
C ARG A 210 19.23 -16.90 -34.64
N GLU A 211 18.64 -17.62 -35.60
CA GLU A 211 18.99 -17.53 -37.01
C GLU A 211 18.81 -16.12 -37.57
N ASN A 212 17.74 -15.44 -37.16
CA ASN A 212 17.44 -14.05 -37.60
C ASN A 212 18.15 -13.00 -36.71
N LYS A 213 19.04 -13.42 -35.80
CA LYS A 213 19.76 -12.51 -34.89
C LYS A 213 18.85 -11.61 -34.05
N ILE A 214 17.67 -12.09 -33.71
CA ILE A 214 16.76 -11.41 -32.80
C ILE A 214 17.13 -11.80 -31.36
N PRO A 215 17.54 -10.83 -30.53
CA PRO A 215 17.88 -11.11 -29.13
C PRO A 215 16.67 -11.68 -28.39
N SER A 216 16.85 -12.81 -27.74
CA SER A 216 15.83 -13.41 -26.87
C SER A 216 16.52 -14.30 -25.85
N ASP A 217 16.22 -14.10 -24.59
CA ASP A 217 16.81 -14.82 -23.47
C ASP A 217 15.85 -15.85 -22.90
N VAL A 218 14.57 -15.62 -23.05
CA VAL A 218 13.50 -16.47 -22.50
C VAL A 218 12.40 -16.68 -23.52
N ILE A 219 11.86 -17.90 -23.56
CA ILE A 219 10.56 -18.18 -24.15
C ILE A 219 9.59 -18.48 -23.02
N HIS A 220 8.52 -17.70 -22.93
CA HIS A 220 7.48 -17.85 -21.95
C HIS A 220 6.30 -18.63 -22.57
N LEU A 221 5.94 -19.74 -21.91
CA LEU A 221 4.78 -20.55 -22.29
C LEU A 221 3.61 -20.13 -21.41
N SER A 222 2.57 -19.59 -22.02
CA SER A 222 1.31 -19.29 -21.35
C SER A 222 0.29 -20.38 -21.75
N LEU A 223 -0.40 -20.91 -20.76
CA LEU A 223 -1.55 -21.80 -20.96
C LEU A 223 -2.81 -20.95 -20.80
N ILE A 224 -3.72 -21.09 -21.76
CA ILE A 224 -5.09 -20.59 -21.67
C ILE A 224 -5.97 -21.72 -21.12
#